data_4b46f6c58a94493c24536e05ff9216ae
#
_entry.id   4b46f6c58a94493c24536e05ff9216ae
#
_cell.length_a   1.000
_cell.length_b   1.000
_cell.length_c   1.000
_cell.angle_alpha   90.00
_cell.angle_beta   90.00
_cell.angle_gamma   90.00
#
_symmetry.space_group_name_H-M   'P 1'
#
loop_
_entity.id
_entity.type
_entity.pdbx_description
1 polymer ?
#
loop_
_entity_poly.entity_id
_entity_poly.type
_entity_poly.pdbx_seq_one_letter_code
_entity_poly.pdbx_strand_id
1 'polypeptide(L)'
;MKLSWQPAWGLSAIAALVVAAIAAFVLSNKPVEQASAADIDPGDRLASAIDGLEQDSFYVAPELRDRLTDRQVDRIQKAVESADQPFYLAYLTNTTSAGYYQNYNAVDIIADHIGDDGLYAVVDERLQASETSRGVGFDYIDRDTLLGRDHIALKRYAAAVAQSPEEPPVEASDHWGGPGGGIAAGVLFAGGGYLIVLLTVLIAFPSRRPA
;
A
#
# COMPACT_ATOMS: atom_id res chain seq x y z
N MET A 1 3.03 -67.85 7.38
CA MET A 1 3.53 -66.80 6.47
C MET A 1 3.47 -65.50 7.21
N LYS A 2 4.60 -64.99 7.71
CA LYS A 2 4.63 -63.68 8.43
C LYS A 2 4.83 -62.59 7.39
N LEU A 3 3.78 -61.83 7.12
CA LEU A 3 3.87 -60.61 6.32
C LEU A 3 4.61 -59.56 7.16
N SER A 4 5.88 -59.36 6.92
CA SER A 4 6.65 -58.24 7.47
C SER A 4 6.28 -56.98 6.69
N TRP A 5 5.29 -56.27 7.18
CA TRP A 5 4.93 -54.97 6.63
C TRP A 5 6.03 -54.00 6.95
N GLN A 6 6.76 -53.57 5.94
CA GLN A 6 7.86 -52.64 6.13
C GLN A 6 7.33 -51.24 6.32
N PRO A 7 7.57 -50.57 7.46
CA PRO A 7 7.09 -49.19 7.72
C PRO A 7 7.82 -48.14 6.89
N ALA A 8 8.84 -48.56 6.11
CA ALA A 8 9.66 -47.62 5.32
C ALA A 8 8.88 -46.86 4.22
N TRP A 9 7.88 -47.49 3.61
CA TRP A 9 7.12 -46.86 2.54
C TRP A 9 6.20 -45.73 3.02
N GLY A 10 5.67 -45.83 4.23
CA GLY A 10 4.82 -44.82 4.81
C GLY A 10 5.57 -43.53 5.13
N LEU A 11 6.79 -43.63 5.63
CA LEU A 11 7.64 -42.47 5.94
C LEU A 11 8.08 -41.73 4.69
N SER A 12 8.37 -42.44 3.61
CA SER A 12 8.75 -41.82 2.33
C SER A 12 7.59 -41.04 1.67
N ALA A 13 6.35 -41.55 1.78
CA ALA A 13 5.16 -40.87 1.24
C ALA A 13 4.86 -39.59 2.02
N ILE A 14 5.00 -39.59 3.34
CA ILE A 14 4.80 -38.42 4.19
C ILE A 14 5.87 -37.36 3.91
N ALA A 15 7.13 -37.76 3.80
CA ALA A 15 8.20 -36.83 3.46
C ALA A 15 8.01 -36.19 2.08
N ALA A 16 7.56 -36.94 1.08
CA ALA A 16 7.26 -36.42 -0.25
C ALA A 16 6.09 -35.41 -0.23
N LEU A 17 5.05 -35.67 0.55
CA LEU A 17 3.91 -34.76 0.73
C LEU A 17 4.33 -33.45 1.41
N VAL A 18 5.18 -33.50 2.44
CA VAL A 18 5.69 -32.31 3.13
C VAL A 18 6.56 -31.47 2.19
N VAL A 19 7.45 -32.11 1.42
CA VAL A 19 8.27 -31.40 0.43
C VAL A 19 7.41 -30.79 -0.67
N ALA A 20 6.39 -31.48 -1.16
CA ALA A 20 5.46 -30.94 -2.15
C ALA A 20 4.65 -29.76 -1.60
N ALA A 21 4.20 -29.82 -0.35
CA ALA A 21 3.48 -28.72 0.30
C ALA A 21 4.38 -27.49 0.49
N ILE A 22 5.64 -27.69 0.92
CA ILE A 22 6.61 -26.58 1.05
C ILE A 22 6.93 -25.99 -0.33
N ALA A 23 7.13 -26.81 -1.34
CA ALA A 23 7.40 -26.33 -2.70
C ALA A 23 6.18 -25.57 -3.27
N ALA A 24 4.96 -26.06 -3.06
CA ALA A 24 3.73 -25.37 -3.47
C ALA A 24 3.59 -24.03 -2.73
N PHE A 25 3.90 -23.99 -1.43
CA PHE A 25 3.85 -22.77 -0.63
C PHE A 25 4.90 -21.74 -1.12
N VAL A 26 6.13 -22.15 -1.37
CA VAL A 26 7.19 -21.27 -1.89
C VAL A 26 6.85 -20.76 -3.30
N LEU A 27 6.23 -21.60 -4.14
CA LEU A 27 5.82 -21.21 -5.49
C LEU A 27 4.59 -20.31 -5.48
N SER A 28 3.69 -20.46 -4.51
CA SER A 28 2.51 -19.61 -4.34
C SER A 28 2.85 -18.24 -3.73
N ASN A 29 3.91 -18.18 -2.94
CA ASN A 29 4.40 -16.95 -2.30
C ASN A 29 5.54 -16.28 -3.10
N LYS A 30 5.63 -16.52 -4.40
CA LYS A 30 6.38 -15.57 -5.23
C LYS A 30 5.72 -14.21 -5.01
N PRO A 31 6.49 -13.17 -4.65
CA PRO A 31 5.95 -11.83 -4.64
C PRO A 31 5.28 -11.64 -6.00
N VAL A 32 3.98 -11.40 -5.98
CA VAL A 32 3.31 -10.89 -7.18
C VAL A 32 4.05 -9.60 -7.44
N GLU A 33 4.82 -9.55 -8.50
CA GLU A 33 5.41 -8.33 -9.00
C GLU A 33 4.20 -7.42 -9.25
N GLN A 34 3.87 -6.61 -8.26
CA GLN A 34 2.82 -5.60 -8.40
C GLN A 34 3.36 -4.71 -9.52
N ALA A 35 2.64 -4.70 -10.63
CA ALA A 35 2.94 -3.74 -11.67
C ALA A 35 3.04 -2.37 -10.99
N SER A 36 4.21 -1.73 -11.11
CA SER A 36 4.38 -0.39 -10.57
C SER A 36 3.31 0.51 -11.16
N ALA A 37 2.72 1.39 -10.39
CA ALA A 37 1.77 2.36 -10.92
C ALA A 37 2.41 3.23 -12.02
N ALA A 38 3.74 3.31 -12.06
CA ALA A 38 4.50 3.93 -13.14
C ALA A 38 4.34 3.23 -14.51
N ASP A 39 3.99 1.94 -14.53
CA ASP A 39 3.71 1.20 -15.78
C ASP A 39 2.28 1.43 -16.30
N ILE A 40 1.44 2.12 -15.54
CA ILE A 40 0.06 2.45 -15.91
C ILE A 40 0.07 3.75 -16.72
N ASP A 41 -0.50 3.74 -17.92
CA ASP A 41 -0.73 4.96 -18.69
C ASP A 41 -1.65 5.89 -17.89
N PRO A 42 -1.18 7.07 -17.47
CA PRO A 42 -1.96 7.97 -16.63
C PRO A 42 -3.16 8.58 -17.37
N GLY A 43 -3.18 8.50 -18.70
CA GLY A 43 -4.14 9.22 -19.52
C GLY A 43 -3.93 10.74 -19.49
N ASP A 44 -4.52 11.45 -20.45
CA ASP A 44 -4.23 12.88 -20.74
C ASP A 44 -4.38 13.81 -19.53
N ARG A 45 -5.39 13.59 -18.69
CA ARG A 45 -5.68 14.46 -17.54
C ARG A 45 -4.69 14.30 -16.41
N LEU A 46 -4.36 13.05 -16.12
CA LEU A 46 -3.42 12.76 -15.04
C LEU A 46 -2.00 13.10 -15.48
N ALA A 47 -1.65 12.85 -16.76
CA ALA A 47 -0.40 13.32 -17.35
C ALA A 47 -0.25 14.85 -17.21
N SER A 48 -1.32 15.61 -17.51
CA SER A 48 -1.31 17.07 -17.33
C SER A 48 -1.15 17.48 -15.86
N ALA A 49 -1.67 16.69 -14.93
CA ALA A 49 -1.49 16.95 -13.50
C ALA A 49 -0.06 16.65 -13.06
N ILE A 50 0.55 15.56 -13.55
CA ILE A 50 1.95 15.20 -13.30
C ILE A 50 2.86 16.32 -13.82
N ASP A 51 2.73 16.69 -15.09
CA ASP A 51 3.51 17.77 -15.71
C ASP A 51 3.37 19.10 -14.94
N GLY A 52 2.16 19.39 -14.45
CA GLY A 52 1.91 20.61 -13.66
C GLY A 52 2.52 20.58 -12.28
N LEU A 53 2.50 19.42 -11.61
CA LEU A 53 3.09 19.25 -10.30
C LEU A 53 4.63 19.25 -10.31
N GLU A 54 5.24 18.73 -11.37
CA GLU A 54 6.69 18.82 -11.57
C GLU A 54 7.16 20.28 -11.74
N GLN A 55 6.30 21.15 -12.26
CA GLN A 55 6.61 22.57 -12.46
C GLN A 55 6.38 23.41 -11.19
N ASP A 56 5.23 23.21 -10.53
CA ASP A 56 4.73 24.17 -9.53
C ASP A 56 4.30 23.55 -8.20
N SER A 57 4.52 22.27 -7.94
CA SER A 57 4.12 21.51 -6.71
C SER A 57 2.63 21.63 -6.32
N PHE A 58 1.86 22.53 -6.95
CA PHE A 58 0.41 22.67 -6.81
C PHE A 58 -0.25 22.76 -8.18
N TYR A 59 -1.13 21.82 -8.46
CA TYR A 59 -1.87 21.76 -9.72
C TYR A 59 -3.37 21.91 -9.50
N VAL A 60 -4.01 22.70 -10.36
CA VAL A 60 -5.47 22.84 -10.41
C VAL A 60 -5.96 22.38 -11.77
N ALA A 61 -6.84 21.39 -11.80
CA ALA A 61 -7.44 20.91 -13.02
C ALA A 61 -8.16 22.06 -13.76
N PRO A 62 -8.08 22.14 -15.10
CA PRO A 62 -8.69 23.21 -15.89
C PRO A 62 -10.18 23.43 -15.57
N GLU A 63 -10.91 22.37 -15.28
CA GLU A 63 -12.34 22.40 -14.95
C GLU A 63 -12.65 23.04 -13.59
N LEU A 64 -11.65 23.16 -12.72
CA LEU A 64 -11.78 23.73 -11.38
C LEU A 64 -11.17 25.13 -11.27
N ARG A 65 -10.56 25.64 -12.34
CA ARG A 65 -9.91 26.97 -12.33
C ARG A 65 -10.86 28.10 -11.99
N ASP A 66 -12.10 28.01 -12.41
CA ASP A 66 -13.12 29.03 -12.10
C ASP A 66 -13.53 29.08 -10.62
N ARG A 67 -13.16 28.05 -9.84
CA ARG A 67 -13.43 27.98 -8.39
C ARG A 67 -12.42 28.75 -7.56
N LEU A 68 -11.27 29.06 -8.15
CA LEU A 68 -10.14 29.71 -7.49
C LEU A 68 -9.70 30.93 -8.31
N THR A 69 -9.49 32.06 -7.67
CA THR A 69 -8.84 33.20 -8.30
C THR A 69 -7.31 33.00 -8.32
N ASP A 70 -6.61 33.68 -9.23
CA ASP A 70 -5.14 33.60 -9.32
C ASP A 70 -4.46 33.87 -7.96
N ARG A 71 -4.96 34.91 -7.23
CA ARG A 71 -4.45 35.24 -5.88
C ARG A 71 -4.70 34.12 -4.85
N GLN A 72 -5.72 33.31 -5.04
CA GLN A 72 -6.00 32.17 -4.16
C GLN A 72 -5.08 31.01 -4.51
N VAL A 73 -4.87 30.75 -5.79
CA VAL A 73 -3.88 29.78 -6.29
C VAL A 73 -2.49 30.12 -5.72
N ASP A 74 -2.02 31.37 -5.90
CA ASP A 74 -0.71 31.81 -5.36
C ASP A 74 -0.56 31.59 -3.85
N ARG A 75 -1.65 31.77 -3.10
CA ARG A 75 -1.60 31.57 -1.63
C ARG A 75 -1.57 30.10 -1.23
N ILE A 76 -2.20 29.24 -2.00
CA ILE A 76 -2.17 27.79 -1.78
C ILE A 76 -0.79 27.29 -2.18
N GLN A 77 -0.29 27.71 -3.34
CA GLN A 77 1.06 27.39 -3.83
C GLN A 77 2.12 27.70 -2.75
N LYS A 78 2.11 28.93 -2.21
CA LYS A 78 3.03 29.32 -1.13
C LYS A 78 2.87 28.49 0.14
N ALA A 79 1.67 28.02 0.44
CA ALA A 79 1.46 27.13 1.59
C ALA A 79 2.04 25.74 1.32
N VAL A 80 1.91 25.21 0.11
CA VAL A 80 2.53 23.96 -0.32
C VAL A 80 4.06 24.09 -0.26
N GLU A 81 4.63 25.13 -0.83
CA GLU A 81 6.08 25.38 -0.85
C GLU A 81 6.68 25.68 0.53
N SER A 82 5.85 25.98 1.53
CA SER A 82 6.30 26.22 2.90
C SER A 82 6.48 24.94 3.73
N ALA A 83 6.18 23.78 3.17
CA ALA A 83 6.43 22.50 3.82
C ALA A 83 7.95 22.23 3.92
N ASP A 84 8.37 21.66 5.04
CA ASP A 84 9.78 21.30 5.26
C ASP A 84 10.24 20.14 4.36
N GLN A 85 9.29 19.29 3.97
CA GLN A 85 9.50 18.18 3.03
C GLN A 85 8.80 18.47 1.70
N PRO A 86 9.25 17.89 0.57
CA PRO A 86 8.59 18.04 -0.71
C PRO A 86 7.11 17.64 -0.60
N PHE A 87 6.24 18.52 -1.04
CA PHE A 87 4.80 18.29 -0.99
C PHE A 87 4.16 18.64 -2.33
N TYR A 88 3.44 17.70 -2.90
CA TYR A 88 2.77 17.80 -4.20
C TYR A 88 1.26 17.72 -4.00
N LEU A 89 0.54 18.78 -4.32
CA LEU A 89 -0.90 18.90 -4.13
C LEU A 89 -1.63 19.07 -5.48
N ALA A 90 -2.48 18.12 -5.85
CA ALA A 90 -3.35 18.22 -7.00
C ALA A 90 -4.81 18.48 -6.58
N TYR A 91 -5.45 19.51 -7.16
CA TYR A 91 -6.87 19.74 -7.01
C TYR A 91 -7.58 19.31 -8.31
N LEU A 92 -8.23 18.16 -8.28
CA LEU A 92 -8.80 17.48 -9.44
C LEU A 92 -10.32 17.37 -9.32
N THR A 93 -11.01 17.18 -10.45
CA THR A 93 -12.42 16.76 -10.43
C THR A 93 -12.52 15.32 -9.94
N ASN A 94 -13.69 14.93 -9.41
CA ASN A 94 -13.95 13.54 -9.01
C ASN A 94 -13.61 12.59 -10.15
N THR A 95 -12.66 11.71 -9.86
CA THR A 95 -11.94 10.95 -10.85
C THR A 95 -12.75 9.79 -11.45
N THR A 96 -13.80 9.31 -10.76
CA THR A 96 -14.63 8.20 -11.25
C THR A 96 -15.37 8.51 -12.56
N SER A 97 -15.75 9.77 -12.80
CA SER A 97 -16.39 10.19 -14.07
C SER A 97 -15.37 10.59 -15.14
N ALA A 98 -14.10 10.72 -14.78
CA ALA A 98 -13.01 11.13 -15.65
C ALA A 98 -12.10 9.97 -16.13
N GLY A 99 -12.49 8.72 -15.86
CA GLY A 99 -11.73 7.53 -16.24
C GLY A 99 -10.64 7.12 -15.25
N TYR A 100 -10.48 7.81 -14.13
CA TYR A 100 -9.61 7.37 -13.05
C TYR A 100 -10.35 6.36 -12.18
N TYR A 101 -9.68 5.29 -11.82
CA TYR A 101 -10.32 4.21 -11.09
C TYR A 101 -10.83 4.63 -9.70
N GLN A 102 -10.11 5.44 -8.96
CA GLN A 102 -10.50 6.07 -7.69
C GLN A 102 -9.42 7.11 -7.31
N ASN A 103 -9.74 8.07 -6.41
CA ASN A 103 -8.78 9.12 -6.02
C ASN A 103 -7.47 8.56 -5.46
N TYR A 104 -7.52 7.47 -4.68
CA TYR A 104 -6.30 6.85 -4.14
C TYR A 104 -5.41 6.24 -5.23
N ASN A 105 -5.96 5.70 -6.31
CA ASN A 105 -5.16 5.23 -7.43
C ASN A 105 -4.50 6.40 -8.18
N ALA A 106 -5.19 7.53 -8.28
CA ALA A 106 -4.64 8.71 -8.93
C ALA A 106 -3.42 9.26 -8.18
N VAL A 107 -3.48 9.29 -6.84
CA VAL A 107 -2.35 9.80 -6.05
C VAL A 107 -1.13 8.87 -6.13
N ASP A 108 -1.34 7.56 -6.16
CA ASP A 108 -0.25 6.58 -6.30
C ASP A 108 0.38 6.66 -7.71
N ILE A 109 -0.43 6.81 -8.76
CA ILE A 109 0.07 6.99 -10.13
C ILE A 109 0.90 8.27 -10.23
N ILE A 110 0.43 9.38 -9.66
CA ILE A 110 1.18 10.65 -9.63
C ILE A 110 2.52 10.46 -8.92
N ALA A 111 2.51 9.87 -7.72
CA ALA A 111 3.72 9.65 -6.93
C ALA A 111 4.74 8.77 -7.64
N ASP A 112 4.28 7.71 -8.29
CA ASP A 112 5.16 6.78 -9.02
C ASP A 112 5.74 7.38 -10.30
N HIS A 113 4.99 8.26 -10.99
CA HIS A 113 5.47 8.92 -12.21
C HIS A 113 6.44 10.06 -11.91
N ILE A 114 6.15 10.90 -10.92
CA ILE A 114 7.07 11.97 -10.48
C ILE A 114 8.33 11.33 -9.90
N GLY A 115 8.18 10.31 -9.05
CA GLY A 115 9.29 9.49 -8.55
C GLY A 115 10.14 10.13 -7.46
N ASP A 116 9.92 11.39 -7.12
CA ASP A 116 10.64 12.10 -6.06
C ASP A 116 10.15 11.68 -4.67
N ASP A 117 11.06 11.77 -3.69
CA ASP A 117 10.66 11.59 -2.29
C ASP A 117 9.81 12.77 -1.84
N GLY A 118 8.71 12.49 -1.14
CA GLY A 118 7.79 13.54 -0.69
C GLY A 118 6.40 13.02 -0.36
N LEU A 119 5.54 13.94 0.04
CA LEU A 119 4.12 13.72 0.26
C LEU A 119 3.33 14.12 -0.99
N TYR A 120 2.41 13.27 -1.40
CA TYR A 120 1.51 13.49 -2.53
C TYR A 120 0.08 13.49 -2.05
N ALA A 121 -0.71 14.46 -2.48
CA ALA A 121 -2.12 14.56 -2.15
C ALA A 121 -2.95 14.94 -3.37
N VAL A 122 -4.06 14.24 -3.54
CA VAL A 122 -5.12 14.57 -4.50
C VAL A 122 -6.36 14.98 -3.70
N VAL A 123 -6.84 16.19 -3.92
CA VAL A 123 -8.09 16.68 -3.34
C VAL A 123 -9.12 16.83 -4.46
N ASP A 124 -10.31 16.28 -4.27
CA ASP A 124 -11.40 16.41 -5.25
C ASP A 124 -12.28 17.66 -5.03
N GLU A 125 -13.22 17.90 -5.95
CA GLU A 125 -14.16 19.03 -5.86
C GLU A 125 -15.12 18.96 -4.68
N ARG A 126 -15.17 17.82 -3.97
CA ARG A 126 -15.92 17.62 -2.72
C ARG A 126 -15.05 17.81 -1.49
N LEU A 127 -13.80 18.23 -1.70
CA LEU A 127 -12.79 18.40 -0.67
C LEU A 127 -12.47 17.08 0.07
N GLN A 128 -12.45 15.99 -0.66
CA GLN A 128 -11.97 14.70 -0.15
C GLN A 128 -10.52 14.50 -0.59
N ALA A 129 -9.62 14.29 0.37
CA ALA A 129 -8.23 14.02 0.11
C ALA A 129 -7.94 12.51 0.03
N SER A 130 -7.04 12.17 -0.87
CA SER A 130 -6.29 10.92 -0.89
C SER A 130 -4.82 11.25 -0.87
N GLU A 131 -4.05 10.57 -0.06
CA GLU A 131 -2.67 10.87 0.26
C GLU A 131 -1.81 9.62 0.10
N THR A 132 -0.58 9.81 -0.35
CA THR A 132 0.47 8.80 -0.34
C THR A 132 1.81 9.48 -0.09
N SER A 133 2.80 8.75 0.38
CA SER A 133 4.15 9.28 0.57
C SER A 133 5.18 8.36 -0.05
N ARG A 134 6.31 8.94 -0.46
CA ARG A 134 7.44 8.25 -1.00
C ARG A 134 8.71 8.71 -0.30
N GLY A 135 9.49 7.77 0.23
CA GLY A 135 10.75 8.09 0.91
C GLY A 135 10.63 8.90 2.22
N VAL A 136 9.45 9.39 2.55
CA VAL A 136 9.16 10.18 3.75
C VAL A 136 7.99 9.59 4.51
N GLY A 137 7.98 9.75 5.83
CA GLY A 137 6.82 9.47 6.66
C GLY A 137 5.98 10.73 6.86
N PHE A 138 4.69 10.59 7.06
CA PHE A 138 3.83 11.69 7.45
C PHE A 138 2.76 11.21 8.42
N ASP A 139 2.33 12.11 9.30
CA ASP A 139 1.20 11.86 10.19
C ASP A 139 -0.13 12.14 9.48
N TYR A 140 -1.18 11.49 9.94
CA TYR A 140 -2.51 11.67 9.39
C TYR A 140 -2.99 13.13 9.51
N ILE A 141 -3.37 13.74 8.39
CA ILE A 141 -3.94 15.09 8.38
C ILE A 141 -5.44 15.02 8.66
N ASP A 142 -5.88 15.76 9.69
CA ASP A 142 -7.28 15.81 10.07
C ASP A 142 -8.14 16.33 8.90
N ARG A 143 -9.16 15.58 8.55
CA ARG A 143 -10.12 15.91 7.48
C ARG A 143 -10.89 17.20 7.73
N ASP A 144 -10.96 17.66 8.98
CA ASP A 144 -11.56 18.94 9.31
C ASP A 144 -10.81 20.14 8.69
N THR A 145 -9.55 19.94 8.29
CA THR A 145 -8.76 20.92 7.53
C THR A 145 -9.40 21.23 6.17
N LEU A 146 -10.11 20.29 5.57
CA LEU A 146 -10.76 20.42 4.27
C LEU A 146 -12.22 20.90 4.33
N LEU A 147 -12.69 21.35 5.50
CA LEU A 147 -14.05 21.92 5.61
C LEU A 147 -14.12 23.36 5.09
N GLY A 148 -15.19 23.69 4.40
CA GLY A 148 -15.52 25.06 4.01
C GLY A 148 -15.38 25.35 2.52
N ARG A 149 -14.96 26.58 2.16
CA ARG A 149 -14.76 26.97 0.76
C ARG A 149 -13.42 26.45 0.26
N ASP A 150 -13.36 26.06 -1.00
CA ASP A 150 -12.20 25.43 -1.64
C ASP A 150 -10.86 26.11 -1.29
N HIS A 151 -10.75 27.41 -1.53
CA HIS A 151 -9.51 28.16 -1.29
C HIS A 151 -9.09 28.21 0.20
N ILE A 152 -10.06 28.16 1.11
CA ILE A 152 -9.78 28.15 2.57
C ILE A 152 -9.35 26.75 2.97
N ALA A 153 -10.07 25.75 2.51
CA ALA A 153 -9.84 24.35 2.79
C ALA A 153 -8.47 23.90 2.27
N LEU A 154 -8.19 24.11 0.99
CA LEU A 154 -6.92 23.75 0.37
C LEU A 154 -5.73 24.45 1.04
N LYS A 155 -5.85 25.77 1.31
CA LYS A 155 -4.77 26.49 2.01
C LYS A 155 -4.54 25.96 3.42
N ARG A 156 -5.62 25.67 4.16
CA ARG A 156 -5.52 25.15 5.54
C ARG A 156 -4.92 23.75 5.54
N TYR A 157 -5.34 22.92 4.62
CA TYR A 157 -4.79 21.59 4.41
C TYR A 157 -3.29 21.66 4.11
N ALA A 158 -2.88 22.48 3.13
CA ALA A 158 -1.47 22.66 2.81
C ALA A 158 -0.65 23.17 4.01
N ALA A 159 -1.22 24.11 4.77
CA ALA A 159 -0.56 24.63 5.98
C ALA A 159 -0.49 23.57 7.10
N ALA A 160 -1.46 22.67 7.21
CA ALA A 160 -1.41 21.56 8.17
C ALA A 160 -0.33 20.55 7.79
N VAL A 161 -0.20 20.21 6.50
CA VAL A 161 0.90 19.39 6.00
C VAL A 161 2.25 20.02 6.32
N ALA A 162 2.40 21.33 6.04
CA ALA A 162 3.65 22.04 6.29
C ALA A 162 4.05 22.12 7.78
N GLN A 163 3.09 21.94 8.68
CA GLN A 163 3.33 21.93 10.14
C GLN A 163 3.43 20.51 10.71
N SER A 164 3.17 19.47 9.90
CA SER A 164 3.34 18.09 10.33
C SER A 164 4.83 17.79 10.53
N PRO A 165 5.20 17.19 11.68
CA PRO A 165 6.57 16.79 11.88
C PRO A 165 6.97 15.76 10.81
N GLU A 166 8.21 15.83 10.37
CA GLU A 166 8.80 14.79 9.54
C GLU A 166 8.89 13.50 10.35
N GLU A 167 8.17 12.48 9.92
CA GLU A 167 8.29 11.16 10.49
C GLU A 167 9.27 10.31 9.65
N PRO A 168 10.04 9.42 10.30
CA PRO A 168 10.85 8.48 9.53
C PRO A 168 9.92 7.66 8.62
N PRO A 169 10.41 7.30 7.42
CA PRO A 169 9.64 6.47 6.50
C PRO A 169 9.11 5.24 7.24
N VAL A 170 7.81 5.03 7.20
CA VAL A 170 7.24 3.79 7.73
C VAL A 170 7.73 2.69 6.79
N GLU A 171 8.74 1.92 7.24
CA GLU A 171 9.11 0.71 6.52
C GLU A 171 7.81 -0.05 6.26
N ALA A 172 7.55 -0.36 4.99
CA ALA A 172 6.35 -1.10 4.59
C ALA A 172 6.33 -2.39 5.42
N SER A 173 5.65 -2.35 6.57
CA SER A 173 5.41 -3.54 7.35
C SER A 173 4.47 -4.37 6.52
N ASP A 174 4.98 -5.47 5.97
CA ASP A 174 4.08 -6.48 5.45
C ASP A 174 3.08 -6.82 6.58
N HIS A 175 1.91 -7.30 6.23
CA HIS A 175 0.84 -7.63 7.19
C HIS A 175 1.31 -8.53 8.36
N TRP A 176 2.52 -9.05 8.29
CA TRP A 176 3.16 -9.99 9.20
C TRP A 176 4.40 -9.40 9.90
N GLY A 177 4.68 -8.10 9.80
CA GLY A 177 5.76 -7.44 10.55
C GLY A 177 7.16 -7.61 9.98
N GLY A 178 7.30 -7.60 8.64
CA GLY A 178 8.58 -7.67 7.95
C GLY A 178 9.17 -9.08 7.86
N PRO A 179 10.46 -9.22 7.54
CA PRO A 179 11.13 -10.53 7.37
C PRO A 179 10.98 -11.46 8.57
N GLY A 180 10.90 -10.90 9.78
CA GLY A 180 10.68 -11.67 11.01
C GLY A 180 9.27 -12.23 11.15
N GLY A 181 8.25 -11.49 10.67
CA GLY A 181 6.86 -11.91 10.72
C GLY A 181 6.56 -13.06 9.78
N GLY A 182 7.12 -13.05 8.59
CA GLY A 182 7.03 -14.17 7.64
C GLY A 182 7.63 -15.46 8.20
N ILE A 183 8.74 -15.37 8.91
CA ILE A 183 9.36 -16.51 9.61
C ILE A 183 8.44 -17.00 10.74
N ALA A 184 7.88 -16.11 11.55
CA ALA A 184 6.96 -16.47 12.64
C ALA A 184 5.69 -17.16 12.12
N ALA A 185 5.10 -16.65 11.05
CA ALA A 185 3.96 -17.28 10.38
C ALA A 185 4.33 -18.67 9.83
N GLY A 186 5.47 -18.78 9.15
CA GLY A 186 5.98 -20.07 8.64
C GLY A 186 6.16 -21.12 9.74
N VAL A 187 6.72 -20.74 10.87
CA VAL A 187 6.90 -21.63 12.05
C VAL A 187 5.54 -22.03 12.63
N LEU A 188 4.58 -21.11 12.73
CA LEU A 188 3.23 -21.41 13.23
C LEU A 188 2.50 -22.40 12.32
N PHE A 189 2.54 -22.20 11.01
CA PHE A 189 1.90 -23.11 10.05
C PHE A 189 2.59 -24.46 9.99
N ALA A 190 3.93 -24.51 9.99
CA ALA A 190 4.68 -25.76 10.00
C ALA A 190 4.48 -26.52 11.31
N GLY A 191 4.52 -25.84 12.47
CA GLY A 191 4.28 -26.43 13.77
C GLY A 191 2.85 -26.93 13.93
N GLY A 192 1.84 -26.16 13.50
CA GLY A 192 0.45 -26.56 13.49
C GLY A 192 0.19 -27.78 12.59
N GLY A 193 0.75 -27.78 11.39
CA GLY A 193 0.68 -28.90 10.47
C GLY A 193 1.31 -30.17 11.05
N TYR A 194 2.48 -30.06 11.68
CA TYR A 194 3.15 -31.18 12.35
C TYR A 194 2.30 -31.77 13.49
N LEU A 195 1.68 -30.92 14.33
CA LEU A 195 0.81 -31.37 15.41
C LEU A 195 -0.42 -32.12 14.90
N ILE A 196 -1.04 -31.68 13.81
CA ILE A 196 -2.18 -32.36 13.19
C ILE A 196 -1.76 -33.75 12.68
N VAL A 197 -0.62 -33.83 11.99
CA VAL A 197 -0.08 -35.13 11.52
C VAL A 197 0.22 -36.07 12.69
N LEU A 198 0.86 -35.57 13.74
CA LEU A 198 1.20 -36.34 14.93
C LEU A 198 -0.04 -36.86 15.65
N LEU A 199 -1.06 -36.05 15.83
CA LEU A 199 -2.36 -36.43 16.38
C LEU A 199 -3.07 -37.46 15.52
N THR A 200 -3.04 -37.31 14.21
CA THR A 200 -3.66 -38.27 13.27
C THR A 200 -2.95 -39.63 13.37
N VAL A 201 -1.61 -39.66 13.46
CA VAL A 201 -0.82 -40.90 13.65
C VAL A 201 -1.13 -41.54 15.00
N LEU A 202 -1.21 -40.77 16.09
CA LEU A 202 -1.54 -41.29 17.41
C LEU A 202 -2.95 -41.89 17.48
N ILE A 203 -3.93 -41.29 16.78
CA ILE A 203 -5.31 -41.82 16.74
C ILE A 203 -5.39 -43.05 15.84
N ALA A 204 -4.72 -43.04 14.69
CA ALA A 204 -4.76 -44.13 13.73
C ALA A 204 -3.98 -45.40 14.22
N PHE A 205 -2.94 -45.21 15.05
CA PHE A 205 -2.10 -46.27 15.56
C PHE A 205 -2.04 -46.26 17.10
N PRO A 206 -3.17 -46.59 17.76
CA PRO A 206 -3.15 -46.70 19.21
C PRO A 206 -2.13 -47.78 19.60
N SER A 207 -1.12 -47.38 20.39
CA SER A 207 -0.12 -48.29 20.89
C SER A 207 -0.78 -49.45 21.63
N ARG A 208 -0.74 -50.65 21.06
CA ARG A 208 -1.15 -51.86 21.76
C ARG A 208 -0.19 -52.00 22.97
N ARG A 209 -0.70 -51.76 24.16
CA ARG A 209 0.06 -52.09 25.39
C ARG A 209 0.32 -53.58 25.39
N PRO A 210 1.54 -54.02 25.54
CA PRO A 210 1.82 -55.44 25.77
C PRO A 210 1.17 -55.83 27.11
N ALA A 211 0.42 -56.87 27.09
CA ALA A 211 -0.14 -57.51 28.29
C ALA A 211 0.97 -58.27 29.06
#